data_e1227efb6517a5c3fd06f8de38e427b3
#
_entry.id   e1227efb6517a5c3fd06f8de38e427b3
#
_cell.length_a   1.000
_cell.length_b   1.000
_cell.length_c   1.000
_cell.angle_alpha   90.00
_cell.angle_beta   90.00
_cell.angle_gamma   90.00
#
_symmetry.space_group_name_H-M   'P 1'
#
loop_
_entity.id
_entity.type
_entity.pdbx_description
1 polymer ?
#
loop_
_entity_poly.entity_id
_entity_poly.type
_entity_poly.pdbx_seq_one_letter_code
_entity_poly.pdbx_strand_id
1 'polypeptide(L)'
;AGVYVADVLGSAFAPALVKLFSTHEQAVFDYISFRRDMEGLAAERAAKLSSDTDLKVIDTIFQKMEAAHQKRNPADEAHLDADFHLSIIEASHNIIMLHMMRSMYELLREGVFYNRSIMFKQRTTRDMLLDQHRQINAALQQRDPGAARAAVERHLDFVDKALFQHQKSERNYLYAQKRLAHEPQRKPCRCMLHALVTHTTHPPT
;
A
#
# COMPACT_ATOMS: atom_id res chain seq x y z
N ALA A 1 -6.92 -10.87 -34.94
CA ALA A 1 -6.66 -9.43 -34.86
C ALA A 1 -7.34 -8.93 -33.61
N GLY A 2 -6.60 -8.67 -32.53
CA GLY A 2 -7.14 -8.07 -31.31
C GLY A 2 -7.41 -6.59 -31.53
N VAL A 3 -8.54 -6.09 -31.04
CA VAL A 3 -8.81 -4.66 -30.99
C VAL A 3 -7.97 -4.09 -29.83
N TYR A 4 -6.85 -3.45 -30.17
CA TYR A 4 -6.09 -2.66 -29.21
C TYR A 4 -6.86 -1.33 -29.00
N VAL A 5 -7.47 -1.18 -27.85
CA VAL A 5 -8.03 0.13 -27.43
C VAL A 5 -6.83 1.01 -27.07
N ALA A 6 -6.57 2.04 -27.87
CA ALA A 6 -5.54 3.03 -27.59
C ALA A 6 -5.78 3.64 -26.21
N ASP A 7 -4.69 3.92 -25.49
CA ASP A 7 -4.72 4.56 -24.17
C ASP A 7 -5.11 6.04 -24.31
N VAL A 8 -6.42 6.29 -24.47
CA VAL A 8 -6.97 7.61 -24.77
C VAL A 8 -7.08 8.49 -23.53
N LEU A 9 -7.09 7.92 -22.32
CA LEU A 9 -7.32 8.67 -21.07
C LEU A 9 -6.06 8.77 -20.17
N GLY A 10 -5.09 7.87 -20.29
CA GLY A 10 -3.96 7.75 -19.36
C GLY A 10 -3.09 9.00 -19.28
N SER A 11 -2.83 9.68 -20.37
CA SER A 11 -1.96 10.86 -20.39
C SER A 11 -2.65 12.16 -19.95
N ALA A 12 -3.98 12.24 -20.01
CA ALA A 12 -4.69 13.49 -19.74
C ALA A 12 -4.82 13.82 -18.24
N PHE A 13 -4.97 12.80 -17.39
CA PHE A 13 -5.14 12.97 -15.94
C PHE A 13 -3.84 12.89 -15.15
N ALA A 14 -2.79 12.25 -15.68
CA ALA A 14 -1.56 11.99 -14.98
C ALA A 14 -0.91 13.25 -14.37
N PRO A 15 -0.69 14.37 -15.07
CA PRO A 15 -0.03 15.54 -14.50
C PRO A 15 -0.83 16.19 -13.37
N ALA A 16 -2.16 16.23 -13.49
CA ALA A 16 -3.02 16.81 -12.45
C ALA A 16 -3.03 15.96 -11.19
N LEU A 17 -3.09 14.62 -11.33
CA LEU A 17 -3.03 13.68 -10.23
C LEU A 17 -1.66 13.68 -9.55
N VAL A 18 -0.56 13.69 -10.31
CA VAL A 18 0.81 13.82 -9.77
C VAL A 18 0.92 15.07 -8.89
N LYS A 19 0.42 16.21 -9.38
CA LYS A 19 0.40 17.45 -8.60
C LYS A 19 -0.44 17.32 -7.33
N LEU A 20 -1.63 16.72 -7.41
CA LEU A 20 -2.50 16.50 -6.26
C LEU A 20 -1.78 15.69 -5.17
N PHE A 21 -1.18 14.56 -5.53
CA PHE A 21 -0.48 13.68 -4.59
C PHE A 21 0.80 14.30 -4.01
N SER A 22 1.51 15.15 -4.77
CA SER A 22 2.70 15.83 -4.27
C SER A 22 2.37 16.98 -3.31
N THR A 23 1.14 17.48 -3.31
CA THR A 23 0.72 18.64 -2.49
C THR A 23 -0.16 18.27 -1.30
N HIS A 24 -0.75 17.07 -1.28
CA HIS A 24 -1.69 16.65 -0.23
C HIS A 24 -1.30 15.28 0.31
N GLU A 25 -0.72 15.23 1.50
CA GLU A 25 -0.33 13.96 2.16
C GLU A 25 -1.49 12.98 2.33
N GLN A 26 -2.71 13.51 2.54
CA GLN A 26 -3.92 12.70 2.70
C GLN A 26 -4.34 12.00 1.41
N ALA A 27 -3.99 12.54 0.25
CA ALA A 27 -4.43 12.01 -1.05
C ALA A 27 -4.06 10.54 -1.29
N VAL A 28 -2.97 10.07 -0.69
CA VAL A 28 -2.57 8.65 -0.77
C VAL A 28 -3.59 7.74 -0.09
N PHE A 29 -4.09 8.12 1.09
CA PHE A 29 -5.09 7.35 1.84
C PHE A 29 -6.47 7.44 1.18
N ASP A 30 -6.84 8.61 0.68
CA ASP A 30 -8.06 8.81 -0.10
C ASP A 30 -8.04 7.94 -1.37
N TYR A 31 -6.87 7.79 -2.01
CA TYR A 31 -6.70 6.90 -3.14
C TYR A 31 -6.87 5.43 -2.77
N ILE A 32 -6.33 4.97 -1.64
CA ILE A 32 -6.54 3.59 -1.18
C ILE A 32 -8.02 3.34 -0.86
N SER A 33 -8.69 4.30 -0.23
CA SER A 33 -10.14 4.25 0.01
C SER A 33 -10.93 4.17 -1.29
N PHE A 34 -10.58 4.99 -2.28
CA PHE A 34 -11.17 4.94 -3.61
C PHE A 34 -10.95 3.58 -4.28
N ARG A 35 -9.73 3.03 -4.23
CA ARG A 35 -9.45 1.68 -4.73
C ARG A 35 -10.33 0.63 -4.06
N ARG A 36 -10.46 0.68 -2.73
CA ARG A 36 -11.29 -0.27 -1.98
C ARG A 36 -12.71 -0.32 -2.51
N ASP A 37 -13.32 0.84 -2.73
CA ASP A 37 -14.69 0.93 -3.19
C ASP A 37 -14.81 0.46 -4.66
N MET A 38 -13.92 0.90 -5.53
CA MET A 38 -13.96 0.59 -6.95
C MET A 38 -13.55 -0.85 -7.27
N GLU A 39 -12.50 -1.35 -6.63
CA GLU A 39 -12.03 -2.71 -6.85
C GLU A 39 -12.93 -3.73 -6.15
N GLY A 40 -13.52 -3.38 -5.01
CA GLY A 40 -14.56 -4.20 -4.38
C GLY A 40 -15.77 -4.39 -5.30
N LEU A 41 -16.24 -3.30 -5.92
CA LEU A 41 -17.31 -3.36 -6.92
C LEU A 41 -16.87 -4.15 -8.17
N ALA A 42 -15.63 -3.98 -8.62
CA ALA A 42 -15.10 -4.74 -9.77
C ALA A 42 -15.06 -6.23 -9.47
N ALA A 43 -14.60 -6.65 -8.29
CA ALA A 43 -14.57 -8.06 -7.87
C ALA A 43 -15.98 -8.68 -7.76
N GLU A 44 -16.94 -7.93 -7.21
CA GLU A 44 -18.35 -8.36 -7.18
C GLU A 44 -18.90 -8.61 -8.60
N ARG A 45 -18.61 -7.70 -9.54
CA ARG A 45 -19.02 -7.82 -10.93
C ARG A 45 -18.28 -8.95 -11.63
N ALA A 46 -16.96 -9.08 -11.43
CA ALA A 46 -16.17 -10.15 -12.02
C ALA A 46 -16.68 -11.52 -11.58
N ALA A 47 -17.00 -11.72 -10.31
CA ALA A 47 -17.59 -12.98 -9.86
C ALA A 47 -18.91 -13.33 -10.57
N LYS A 48 -19.71 -12.33 -10.96
CA LYS A 48 -20.98 -12.51 -11.67
C LYS A 48 -20.84 -12.66 -13.18
N LEU A 49 -19.92 -11.92 -13.79
CA LEU A 49 -19.92 -11.66 -15.24
C LEU A 49 -18.73 -12.28 -15.99
N SER A 50 -17.65 -12.64 -15.30
CA SER A 50 -16.47 -13.21 -15.93
C SER A 50 -16.75 -14.51 -16.66
N SER A 51 -16.09 -14.67 -17.80
CA SER A 51 -16.01 -15.98 -18.48
C SER A 51 -15.04 -16.91 -17.73
N ASP A 52 -15.07 -18.21 -18.07
CA ASP A 52 -14.08 -19.15 -17.54
C ASP A 52 -12.65 -18.79 -17.99
N THR A 53 -12.52 -18.13 -19.13
CA THR A 53 -11.22 -17.62 -19.61
C THR A 53 -10.72 -16.47 -18.74
N ASP A 54 -11.57 -15.52 -18.35
CA ASP A 54 -11.19 -14.44 -17.43
C ASP A 54 -10.73 -15.00 -16.09
N LEU A 55 -11.48 -15.94 -15.51
CA LEU A 55 -11.11 -16.60 -14.26
C LEU A 55 -9.78 -17.33 -14.38
N LYS A 56 -9.52 -18.00 -15.52
CA LYS A 56 -8.23 -18.65 -15.77
C LYS A 56 -7.08 -17.64 -15.88
N VAL A 57 -7.30 -16.47 -16.46
CA VAL A 57 -6.29 -15.40 -16.51
C VAL A 57 -5.95 -14.93 -15.11
N ILE A 58 -6.97 -14.63 -14.28
CA ILE A 58 -6.79 -14.20 -12.89
C ILE A 58 -6.00 -15.26 -12.09
N ASP A 59 -6.40 -16.53 -12.18
CA ASP A 59 -5.72 -17.63 -11.50
C ASP A 59 -4.28 -17.80 -11.97
N THR A 60 -4.02 -17.66 -13.28
CA THR A 60 -2.66 -17.73 -13.84
C THR A 60 -1.75 -16.62 -13.29
N ILE A 61 -2.27 -15.39 -13.12
CA ILE A 61 -1.52 -14.30 -12.52
C ILE A 61 -1.29 -14.58 -11.04
N PHE A 62 -2.28 -15.08 -10.32
CA PHE A 62 -2.13 -15.48 -8.93
C PHE A 62 -1.04 -16.56 -8.74
N GLN A 63 -0.99 -17.59 -9.58
CA GLN A 63 0.06 -18.61 -9.57
C GLN A 63 1.46 -18.00 -9.79
N LYS A 64 1.57 -17.00 -10.66
CA LYS A 64 2.83 -16.24 -10.83
C LYS A 64 3.20 -15.47 -9.57
N MET A 65 2.23 -14.90 -8.84
CA MET A 65 2.46 -14.24 -7.54
C MET A 65 3.01 -15.24 -6.52
N GLU A 66 2.45 -16.45 -6.41
CA GLU A 66 2.97 -17.51 -5.54
C GLU A 66 4.42 -17.88 -5.90
N ALA A 67 4.71 -18.03 -7.19
CA ALA A 67 6.07 -18.32 -7.67
C ALA A 67 7.07 -17.18 -7.39
N ALA A 68 6.65 -15.91 -7.56
CA ALA A 68 7.46 -14.74 -7.26
C ALA A 68 7.74 -14.60 -5.75
N HIS A 69 6.75 -14.92 -4.93
CA HIS A 69 6.89 -14.91 -3.48
C HIS A 69 8.01 -15.84 -2.99
N GLN A 70 8.15 -17.02 -3.60
CA GLN A 70 9.23 -17.96 -3.31
C GLN A 70 10.62 -17.38 -3.65
N LYS A 71 10.72 -16.57 -4.70
CA LYS A 71 11.97 -15.93 -5.15
C LYS A 71 12.39 -14.73 -4.30
N ARG A 72 11.49 -14.19 -3.49
CA ARG A 72 11.71 -13.04 -2.59
C ARG A 72 12.19 -11.78 -3.32
N ASN A 73 11.61 -11.48 -4.49
CA ASN A 73 11.87 -10.25 -5.22
C ASN A 73 10.71 -9.25 -5.02
N PRO A 74 10.85 -8.22 -4.18
CA PRO A 74 9.77 -7.25 -3.92
C PRO A 74 9.29 -6.47 -5.14
N ALA A 75 10.16 -6.28 -6.14
CA ALA A 75 9.79 -5.57 -7.36
C ALA A 75 8.86 -6.43 -8.24
N ASP A 76 9.20 -7.71 -8.43
CA ASP A 76 8.36 -8.65 -9.17
C ASP A 76 7.01 -8.85 -8.47
N GLU A 77 7.01 -8.97 -7.13
CA GLU A 77 5.78 -9.11 -6.35
C GLU A 77 4.89 -7.88 -6.50
N ALA A 78 5.45 -6.67 -6.41
CA ALA A 78 4.69 -5.43 -6.59
C ALA A 78 4.11 -5.27 -8.00
N HIS A 79 4.83 -5.75 -9.02
CA HIS A 79 4.35 -5.73 -10.40
C HIS A 79 3.18 -6.68 -10.61
N LEU A 80 3.32 -7.93 -10.15
CA LEU A 80 2.28 -8.95 -10.24
C LEU A 80 1.04 -8.61 -9.41
N ASP A 81 1.22 -7.94 -8.28
CA ASP A 81 0.13 -7.39 -7.48
C ASP A 81 -0.72 -6.39 -8.30
N ALA A 82 -0.07 -5.48 -9.03
CA ALA A 82 -0.79 -4.56 -9.91
C ALA A 82 -1.52 -5.30 -11.05
N ASP A 83 -0.87 -6.28 -11.67
CA ASP A 83 -1.46 -7.07 -12.75
C ASP A 83 -2.66 -7.90 -12.26
N PHE A 84 -2.60 -8.46 -11.05
CA PHE A 84 -3.69 -9.22 -10.45
C PHE A 84 -4.93 -8.33 -10.26
N HIS A 85 -4.78 -7.18 -9.64
CA HIS A 85 -5.89 -6.26 -9.44
C HIS A 85 -6.48 -5.76 -10.78
N LEU A 86 -5.64 -5.41 -11.75
CA LEU A 86 -6.11 -5.00 -13.08
C LEU A 86 -6.87 -6.13 -13.79
N SER A 87 -6.43 -7.38 -13.68
CA SER A 87 -7.15 -8.51 -14.29
C SER A 87 -8.55 -8.70 -13.73
N ILE A 88 -8.76 -8.42 -12.44
CA ILE A 88 -10.10 -8.45 -11.83
C ILE A 88 -10.98 -7.32 -12.39
N ILE A 89 -10.40 -6.13 -12.56
CA ILE A 89 -11.12 -4.99 -13.14
C ILE A 89 -11.50 -5.27 -14.61
N GLU A 90 -10.60 -5.89 -15.38
CA GLU A 90 -10.87 -6.33 -16.75
C GLU A 90 -12.03 -7.34 -16.78
N ALA A 91 -12.01 -8.34 -15.90
CA ALA A 91 -13.05 -9.35 -15.78
C ALA A 91 -14.41 -8.79 -15.28
N SER A 92 -14.45 -7.57 -14.78
CA SER A 92 -15.70 -6.88 -14.43
C SER A 92 -16.53 -6.45 -15.65
N HIS A 93 -15.92 -6.49 -16.85
CA HIS A 93 -16.49 -6.07 -18.13
C HIS A 93 -17.08 -4.65 -18.13
N ASN A 94 -16.47 -3.73 -17.35
CA ASN A 94 -16.79 -2.32 -17.36
C ASN A 94 -15.62 -1.52 -17.95
N ILE A 95 -15.74 -1.15 -19.23
CA ILE A 95 -14.69 -0.49 -19.98
C ILE A 95 -14.29 0.88 -19.37
N ILE A 96 -15.24 1.63 -18.83
CA ILE A 96 -14.96 2.93 -18.22
C ILE A 96 -14.16 2.74 -16.92
N MET A 97 -14.62 1.81 -16.06
CA MET A 97 -13.90 1.47 -14.83
C MET A 97 -12.47 1.01 -15.16
N LEU A 98 -12.29 0.16 -16.18
CA LEU A 98 -10.98 -0.33 -16.61
C LEU A 98 -10.05 0.83 -16.99
N HIS A 99 -10.49 1.74 -17.85
CA HIS A 99 -9.65 2.85 -18.30
C HIS A 99 -9.29 3.82 -17.17
N MET A 100 -10.25 4.14 -16.30
CA MET A 100 -10.02 5.00 -15.13
C MET A 100 -9.00 4.35 -14.18
N MET A 101 -9.20 3.09 -13.86
CA MET A 101 -8.31 2.39 -12.93
C MET A 101 -6.92 2.12 -13.53
N ARG A 102 -6.84 1.81 -14.82
CA ARG A 102 -5.54 1.63 -15.50
C ARG A 102 -4.69 2.90 -15.42
N SER A 103 -5.27 4.08 -15.69
CA SER A 103 -4.57 5.36 -15.56
C SER A 103 -4.05 5.60 -14.14
N MET A 104 -4.82 5.23 -13.11
CA MET A 104 -4.40 5.31 -11.72
C MET A 104 -3.27 4.32 -11.39
N TYR A 105 -3.34 3.09 -11.92
CA TYR A 105 -2.31 2.08 -11.71
C TYR A 105 -0.97 2.42 -12.39
N GLU A 106 -0.98 3.07 -13.55
CA GLU A 106 0.26 3.58 -14.18
C GLU A 106 0.99 4.57 -13.26
N LEU A 107 0.29 5.50 -12.64
CA LEU A 107 0.88 6.41 -11.66
C LEU A 107 1.45 5.69 -10.43
N LEU A 108 0.81 4.59 -10.00
CA LEU A 108 1.36 3.73 -8.94
C LEU A 108 2.66 3.06 -9.37
N ARG A 109 2.73 2.53 -10.60
CA ARG A 109 3.93 1.88 -11.13
C ARG A 109 5.10 2.86 -11.22
N GLU A 110 4.86 4.11 -11.57
CA GLU A 110 5.86 5.18 -11.61
C GLU A 110 6.30 5.65 -10.22
N GLY A 111 5.72 5.10 -9.16
CA GLY A 111 6.07 5.45 -7.77
C GLY A 111 5.60 6.83 -7.33
N VAL A 112 4.64 7.41 -8.07
CA VAL A 112 4.10 8.76 -7.80
C VAL A 112 3.41 8.85 -6.44
N PHE A 113 2.72 7.78 -6.02
CA PHE A 113 1.94 7.78 -4.78
C PHE A 113 2.74 7.23 -3.60
N TYR A 114 3.25 6.05 -3.75
CA TYR A 114 4.15 5.37 -2.82
C TYR A 114 4.82 4.19 -3.53
N ASN A 115 5.99 3.84 -3.07
CA ASN A 115 6.68 2.68 -3.62
C ASN A 115 6.03 1.40 -3.09
N ARG A 116 5.20 0.74 -3.90
CA ARG A 116 4.54 -0.54 -3.55
C ARG A 116 5.52 -1.59 -3.05
N SER A 117 6.76 -1.58 -3.54
CA SER A 117 7.77 -2.54 -3.10
C SER A 117 8.09 -2.44 -1.61
N ILE A 118 7.78 -1.31 -0.95
CA ILE A 118 7.93 -1.15 0.50
C ILE A 118 7.09 -2.17 1.25
N MET A 119 5.85 -2.42 0.78
CA MET A 119 4.94 -3.40 1.38
C MET A 119 5.48 -4.82 1.31
N PHE A 120 6.30 -5.11 0.30
CA PHE A 120 6.90 -6.43 0.08
C PHE A 120 8.30 -6.60 0.69
N LYS A 121 8.86 -5.58 1.34
CA LYS A 121 10.16 -5.68 2.03
C LYS A 121 10.08 -6.44 3.35
N GLN A 122 8.97 -6.34 4.07
CA GLN A 122 8.78 -6.99 5.35
C GLN A 122 8.15 -8.37 5.15
N ARG A 123 8.77 -9.43 5.68
CA ARG A 123 8.32 -10.81 5.50
C ARG A 123 6.87 -11.02 5.93
N THR A 124 6.51 -10.56 7.12
CA THR A 124 5.15 -10.72 7.67
C THR A 124 4.10 -10.06 6.80
N THR A 125 4.38 -8.87 6.28
CA THR A 125 3.47 -8.15 5.37
C THR A 125 3.32 -8.89 4.04
N ARG A 126 4.42 -9.41 3.47
CA ARG A 126 4.39 -10.20 2.23
C ARG A 126 3.54 -11.45 2.36
N ASP A 127 3.75 -12.22 3.44
CA ASP A 127 3.02 -13.46 3.68
C ASP A 127 1.50 -13.18 3.82
N MET A 128 1.14 -12.11 4.54
CA MET A 128 -0.25 -11.69 4.71
C MET A 128 -0.88 -11.19 3.40
N LEU A 129 -0.15 -10.42 2.60
CA LEU A 129 -0.65 -9.94 1.29
C LEU A 129 -0.94 -11.13 0.36
N LEU A 130 -0.02 -12.09 0.25
CA LEU A 130 -0.24 -13.26 -0.59
C LEU A 130 -1.44 -14.08 -0.12
N ASP A 131 -1.63 -14.27 1.18
CA ASP A 131 -2.78 -14.99 1.71
C ASP A 131 -4.10 -14.27 1.41
N GLN A 132 -4.12 -12.95 1.49
CA GLN A 132 -5.30 -12.14 1.13
C GLN A 132 -5.61 -12.25 -0.37
N HIS A 133 -4.60 -12.21 -1.25
CA HIS A 133 -4.80 -12.43 -2.69
C HIS A 133 -5.32 -13.85 -2.98
N ARG A 134 -4.87 -14.86 -2.23
CA ARG A 134 -5.41 -16.22 -2.33
C ARG A 134 -6.91 -16.26 -1.99
N GLN A 135 -7.32 -15.53 -0.94
CA GLN A 135 -8.74 -15.45 -0.57
C GLN A 135 -9.56 -14.74 -1.65
N ILE A 136 -9.03 -13.67 -2.27
CA ILE A 136 -9.69 -12.98 -3.38
C ILE A 136 -9.85 -13.94 -4.57
N ASN A 137 -8.75 -14.60 -4.99
CA ASN A 137 -8.79 -15.55 -6.10
C ASN A 137 -9.79 -16.68 -5.82
N ALA A 138 -9.76 -17.28 -4.64
CA ALA A 138 -10.68 -18.35 -4.27
C ALA A 138 -12.16 -17.93 -4.36
N ALA A 139 -12.51 -16.73 -3.89
CA ALA A 139 -13.87 -16.22 -3.97
C ALA A 139 -14.32 -15.98 -5.42
N LEU A 140 -13.43 -15.49 -6.29
CA LEU A 140 -13.69 -15.30 -7.71
C LEU A 140 -13.88 -16.64 -8.44
N GLN A 141 -13.02 -17.63 -8.18
CA GLN A 141 -13.13 -18.98 -8.75
C GLN A 141 -14.43 -19.68 -8.33
N GLN A 142 -14.91 -19.40 -7.13
CA GLN A 142 -16.21 -19.90 -6.64
C GLN A 142 -17.39 -19.09 -7.15
N ARG A 143 -17.14 -18.03 -7.91
CA ARG A 143 -18.17 -17.11 -8.41
C ARG A 143 -19.08 -16.59 -7.29
N ASP A 144 -18.50 -16.29 -6.12
CA ASP A 144 -19.22 -15.68 -4.99
C ASP A 144 -18.99 -14.15 -4.96
N PRO A 145 -19.98 -13.36 -5.40
CA PRO A 145 -19.82 -11.91 -5.50
C PRO A 145 -19.63 -11.21 -4.15
N GLY A 146 -20.34 -11.71 -3.12
CA GLY A 146 -20.24 -11.13 -1.78
C GLY A 146 -18.89 -11.41 -1.14
N ALA A 147 -18.41 -12.64 -1.23
CA ALA A 147 -17.11 -13.03 -0.71
C ALA A 147 -15.96 -12.32 -1.47
N ALA A 148 -16.06 -12.21 -2.81
CA ALA A 148 -15.05 -11.53 -3.63
C ALA A 148 -14.91 -10.05 -3.25
N ARG A 149 -16.02 -9.33 -3.16
CA ARG A 149 -16.04 -7.94 -2.70
C ARG A 149 -15.44 -7.80 -1.32
N ALA A 150 -15.92 -8.55 -0.35
CA ALA A 150 -15.46 -8.49 1.03
C ALA A 150 -13.97 -8.84 1.17
N ALA A 151 -13.45 -9.76 0.34
CA ALA A 151 -12.03 -10.11 0.35
C ALA A 151 -11.16 -8.95 -0.15
N VAL A 152 -11.56 -8.26 -1.23
CA VAL A 152 -10.84 -7.07 -1.75
C VAL A 152 -10.90 -5.93 -0.74
N GLU A 153 -12.05 -5.64 -0.15
CA GLU A 153 -12.20 -4.59 0.85
C GLU A 153 -11.29 -4.83 2.06
N ARG A 154 -11.27 -6.06 2.60
CA ARG A 154 -10.36 -6.42 3.70
C ARG A 154 -8.89 -6.29 3.33
N HIS A 155 -8.53 -6.68 2.10
CA HIS A 155 -7.17 -6.55 1.60
C HIS A 155 -6.73 -5.07 1.55
N LEU A 156 -7.55 -4.19 1.00
CA LEU A 156 -7.21 -2.76 0.89
C LEU A 156 -7.27 -2.02 2.23
N ASP A 157 -8.13 -2.43 3.15
CA ASP A 157 -8.09 -1.97 4.54
C ASP A 157 -6.77 -2.37 5.25
N PHE A 158 -6.24 -3.55 4.94
CA PHE A 158 -4.94 -3.97 5.46
C PHE A 158 -3.80 -3.13 4.85
N VAL A 159 -3.83 -2.88 3.54
CA VAL A 159 -2.85 -2.03 2.84
C VAL A 159 -2.84 -0.62 3.43
N ASP A 160 -4.01 -0.02 3.66
CA ASP A 160 -4.17 1.30 4.27
C ASP A 160 -3.49 1.36 5.65
N LYS A 161 -3.83 0.42 6.53
CA LYS A 161 -3.26 0.33 7.88
C LYS A 161 -1.74 0.12 7.86
N ALA A 162 -1.24 -0.75 6.98
CA ALA A 162 0.18 -1.05 6.88
C ALA A 162 0.97 0.17 6.37
N LEU A 163 0.42 0.91 5.40
CA LEU A 163 1.03 2.14 4.90
C LEU A 163 1.06 3.23 5.98
N PHE A 164 -0.04 3.41 6.70
CA PHE A 164 -0.09 4.36 7.82
C PHE A 164 0.96 4.06 8.89
N GLN A 165 1.12 2.79 9.28
CA GLN A 165 2.13 2.38 10.25
C GLN A 165 3.55 2.61 9.73
N HIS A 166 3.79 2.35 8.45
CA HIS A 166 5.08 2.61 7.83
C HIS A 166 5.43 4.10 7.87
N GLN A 167 4.53 4.98 7.43
CA GLN A 167 4.74 6.44 7.46
C GLN A 167 4.96 6.96 8.89
N LYS A 168 4.20 6.44 9.86
CA LYS A 168 4.39 6.78 11.27
C LYS A 168 5.77 6.38 11.77
N SER A 169 6.25 5.21 11.41
CA SER A 169 7.57 4.70 11.80
C SER A 169 8.69 5.54 11.18
N GLU A 170 8.60 5.88 9.90
CA GLU A 170 9.57 6.75 9.22
C GLU A 170 9.62 8.15 9.86
N ARG A 171 8.47 8.75 10.14
CA ARG A 171 8.40 10.05 10.81
C ARG A 171 9.05 9.98 12.19
N ASN A 172 8.76 8.95 12.98
CA ASN A 172 9.36 8.76 14.30
C ASN A 172 10.89 8.60 14.22
N TYR A 173 11.36 7.86 13.21
CA TYR A 173 12.80 7.69 12.96
C TYR A 173 13.47 9.03 12.62
N LEU A 174 12.89 9.84 11.74
CA LEU A 174 13.40 11.17 11.41
C LEU A 174 13.44 12.11 12.63
N TYR A 175 12.42 12.05 13.49
CA TYR A 175 12.44 12.81 14.75
C TYR A 175 13.53 12.33 15.71
N ALA A 176 13.78 11.01 15.78
CA ALA A 176 14.86 10.47 16.60
C ALA A 176 16.25 10.92 16.08
N GLN A 177 16.46 10.88 14.77
CA GLN A 177 17.68 11.37 14.15
C GLN A 177 17.93 12.87 14.43
N LYS A 178 16.89 13.70 14.29
CA LYS A 178 17.00 15.13 14.61
C LYS A 178 17.38 15.34 16.08
N ARG A 179 16.77 14.59 17.01
CA ARG A 179 17.13 14.67 18.44
C ARG A 179 18.59 14.27 18.68
N LEU A 180 19.05 13.20 18.05
CA LEU A 180 20.43 12.76 18.15
C LEU A 180 21.42 13.81 17.64
N ALA A 181 21.12 14.45 16.51
CA ALA A 181 21.94 15.52 15.93
C ALA A 181 22.03 16.77 16.83
N HIS A 182 20.99 17.03 17.65
CA HIS A 182 20.99 18.16 18.59
C HIS A 182 21.50 17.82 20.01
N GLU A 183 21.73 16.55 20.33
CA GLU A 183 22.19 16.11 21.65
C GLU A 183 23.55 16.77 22.06
N PRO A 184 24.57 16.92 21.20
CA PRO A 184 25.81 17.57 21.53
C PRO A 184 25.64 19.07 21.92
N GLN A 185 24.53 19.70 21.59
CA GLN A 185 24.23 21.10 21.88
C GLN A 185 23.39 21.30 23.16
N ARG A 186 22.94 20.21 23.78
CA ARG A 186 22.23 20.31 25.06
C ARG A 186 23.20 20.68 26.17
N LYS A 187 23.16 21.93 26.60
CA LYS A 187 23.82 22.33 27.84
C LYS A 187 23.27 21.49 28.99
N PRO A 188 24.12 20.93 29.87
CA PRO A 188 23.62 20.20 31.03
C PRO A 188 22.69 21.12 31.84
N CYS A 189 21.56 20.58 32.21
CA CYS A 189 20.57 21.29 33.02
C CYS A 189 21.24 21.71 34.34
N ARG A 190 21.39 23.03 34.59
CA ARG A 190 22.09 23.63 35.72
C ARG A 190 21.32 23.50 37.06
N CYS A 191 20.53 22.47 37.22
CA CYS A 191 19.64 22.28 38.35
C CYS A 191 20.04 21.07 39.22
N MET A 192 21.34 20.89 39.55
CA MET A 192 21.74 19.97 40.66
C MET A 192 23.18 20.27 41.16
N LEU A 193 23.48 21.51 41.53
CA LEU A 193 24.77 21.80 42.18
C LEU A 193 24.61 22.87 43.30
N HIS A 194 23.50 22.82 44.03
CA HIS A 194 23.29 23.74 45.17
C HIS A 194 22.79 23.05 46.45
N ALA A 195 23.08 21.76 46.64
CA ALA A 195 22.64 21.05 47.85
C ALA A 195 23.74 20.24 48.56
N LEU A 196 25.03 20.61 48.45
CA LEU A 196 26.09 19.88 49.18
C LEU A 196 27.21 20.79 49.71
N VAL A 197 26.90 22.00 50.14
CA VAL A 197 27.86 22.78 50.93
C VAL A 197 27.10 23.56 52.00
N THR A 198 26.67 22.92 53.07
CA THR A 198 26.49 23.50 54.42
C THR A 198 26.23 22.38 55.40
N HIS A 199 27.26 21.77 55.93
CA HIS A 199 27.26 21.16 57.28
C HIS A 199 28.65 20.65 57.60
N THR A 200 29.55 21.54 58.00
CA THR A 200 30.62 21.21 58.93
C THR A 200 31.08 22.54 59.55
N THR A 201 30.71 22.77 60.78
CA THR A 201 31.60 23.31 61.82
C THR A 201 30.78 23.54 63.10
N HIS A 202 30.93 22.70 64.06
CA HIS A 202 30.98 23.19 65.45
C HIS A 202 32.00 22.34 66.20
N PRO A 203 33.04 22.95 66.87
CA PRO A 203 33.97 22.27 67.74
C PRO A 203 33.44 22.18 69.16
N PRO A 204 33.99 21.34 70.03
CA PRO A 204 33.50 21.07 71.37
C PRO A 204 34.09 22.00 72.41
N THR A 205 33.31 22.31 73.39
CA THR A 205 33.75 22.56 74.81
C THR A 205 32.76 21.90 75.73
#